data_2fc03cbd944a099f33df3f513baa3d5b
#
_entry.id   2fc03cbd944a099f33df3f513baa3d5b
#
_cell.length_a   1.000
_cell.length_b   1.000
_cell.length_c   1.000
_cell.angle_alpha   90.00
_cell.angle_beta   90.00
_cell.angle_gamma   90.00
#
_symmetry.space_group_name_H-M   'P 1'
#
loop_
_entity.id
_entity.type
_entity.pdbx_description
1 polymer ?
#
loop_
_entity_poly.entity_id
_entity_poly.type
_entity_poly.pdbx_seq_one_letter_code
_entity_poly.pdbx_strand_id
1 'polypeptide(L)'
;MFRKAIFFFLMFCTFSLQSQNLQLHFDPRSSIHGKESFQSDYMTATFEMFKPDQWGSTFMFVDIDFNLSKGNAGMIYAEFSRKFNINDFPLMPLIEYNGGLGVFEVDDNDVGGGYSIPNAYLVGISYPFQLGNVFMDTYVAYKYNAFKETSHDVQWTVIWTGNFASDKLTVCGFADLWTENKSQMNANSEKKVIFLSEPQVWYNATSNFSLGSEVKISSNFIQNSEVYICPTLAVKWNF
;
A
#
# COMPACT_ATOMS: atom_id res chain seq x y z
N MET A 1 -7.96 54.15 -34.91
CA MET A 1 -8.69 53.63 -33.72
C MET A 1 -8.26 52.20 -33.49
N PHE A 2 -7.14 52.00 -32.74
CA PHE A 2 -6.56 50.66 -32.52
C PHE A 2 -7.12 50.10 -31.25
N ARG A 3 -7.92 49.02 -31.35
CA ARG A 3 -8.35 48.18 -30.21
C ARG A 3 -7.15 47.27 -29.81
N LYS A 4 -6.53 47.55 -28.67
CA LYS A 4 -5.57 46.66 -28.02
C LYS A 4 -6.35 45.48 -27.45
N ALA A 5 -6.21 44.32 -28.07
CA ALA A 5 -6.63 43.08 -27.50
C ALA A 5 -5.57 42.67 -26.43
N ILE A 6 -5.93 42.78 -25.17
CA ILE A 6 -5.15 42.24 -24.07
C ILE A 6 -5.39 40.75 -24.04
N PHE A 7 -4.42 39.98 -24.53
CA PHE A 7 -4.38 38.54 -24.36
C PHE A 7 -4.02 38.24 -22.90
N PHE A 8 -5.02 37.92 -22.08
CA PHE A 8 -4.79 37.39 -20.75
C PHE A 8 -4.33 35.95 -20.94
N PHE A 9 -3.00 35.73 -20.91
CA PHE A 9 -2.40 34.42 -20.81
C PHE A 9 -2.64 33.94 -19.38
N LEU A 10 -3.77 33.31 -19.15
CA LEU A 10 -4.01 32.51 -17.95
C LEU A 10 -3.02 31.34 -18.01
N MET A 11 -1.88 31.56 -17.38
CA MET A 11 -0.95 30.49 -17.05
C MET A 11 -1.67 29.62 -16.00
N PHE A 12 -2.40 28.62 -16.49
CA PHE A 12 -2.82 27.51 -15.66
C PHE A 12 -1.53 26.81 -15.19
N CYS A 13 -1.01 27.26 -14.05
CA CYS A 13 -0.18 26.40 -13.22
C CYS A 13 -1.09 25.22 -12.84
N THR A 14 -1.04 24.17 -13.63
CA THR A 14 -1.49 22.86 -13.18
C THR A 14 -0.56 22.51 -12.02
N PHE A 15 -0.97 22.86 -10.80
CA PHE A 15 -0.45 22.20 -9.62
C PHE A 15 -0.84 20.75 -9.80
N SER A 16 0.09 19.95 -10.30
CA SER A 16 -0.01 18.52 -10.19
C SER A 16 -0.08 18.26 -8.70
N LEU A 17 -1.25 17.87 -8.20
CA LEU A 17 -1.39 17.36 -6.84
C LEU A 17 -0.61 16.04 -6.82
N GLN A 18 0.67 16.13 -6.64
CA GLN A 18 1.58 15.01 -6.53
C GLN A 18 1.84 14.86 -5.05
N SER A 19 1.23 13.84 -4.46
CA SER A 19 1.51 13.48 -3.08
C SER A 19 2.60 12.42 -3.09
N GLN A 20 3.78 12.79 -2.64
CA GLN A 20 4.88 11.89 -2.38
C GLN A 20 5.22 12.00 -0.90
N ASN A 21 5.42 10.86 -0.27
CA ASN A 21 5.85 10.85 1.11
C ASN A 21 6.84 9.72 1.38
N LEU A 22 7.65 9.93 2.41
CA LEU A 22 8.51 8.92 3.01
C LEU A 22 8.04 8.71 4.43
N GLN A 23 7.77 7.46 4.78
CA GLN A 23 7.35 7.05 6.11
C GLN A 23 8.45 6.18 6.73
N LEU A 24 8.59 6.25 8.05
CA LEU A 24 9.44 5.37 8.80
C LEU A 24 8.62 4.84 9.98
N HIS A 25 8.38 3.53 9.99
CA HIS A 25 7.57 2.82 10.96
C HIS A 25 8.47 1.97 11.86
N PHE A 26 8.28 2.05 13.16
CA PHE A 26 8.80 1.07 14.11
C PHE A 26 7.69 0.06 14.40
N ASP A 27 7.95 -1.21 14.11
CA ASP A 27 7.01 -2.32 14.29
C ASP A 27 7.47 -3.19 15.49
N PRO A 28 6.79 -3.08 16.63
CA PRO A 28 7.11 -3.85 17.84
C PRO A 28 6.42 -5.22 17.90
N ARG A 29 6.15 -5.85 16.74
CA ARG A 29 5.36 -7.09 16.67
C ARG A 29 5.92 -8.24 17.49
N SER A 30 7.23 -8.38 17.56
CA SER A 30 7.88 -9.42 18.36
C SER A 30 7.70 -9.17 19.85
N SER A 31 7.81 -7.91 20.29
CA SER A 31 7.54 -7.49 21.66
C SER A 31 6.08 -7.68 22.07
N ILE A 32 5.14 -7.54 21.13
CA ILE A 32 3.70 -7.66 21.38
C ILE A 32 3.25 -9.13 21.36
N HIS A 33 3.65 -9.90 20.35
CA HIS A 33 3.13 -11.25 20.10
C HIS A 33 4.11 -12.36 20.56
N GLY A 34 5.33 -12.00 20.95
CA GLY A 34 6.38 -12.93 21.38
C GLY A 34 7.24 -13.44 20.22
N LYS A 35 8.46 -13.87 20.60
CA LYS A 35 9.47 -14.34 19.64
C LYS A 35 9.13 -15.67 18.96
N GLU A 36 8.17 -16.41 19.49
CA GLU A 36 7.67 -17.64 18.85
C GLU A 36 6.86 -17.32 17.58
N SER A 37 6.17 -16.16 17.57
CA SER A 37 5.40 -15.70 16.43
C SER A 37 6.20 -14.82 15.48
N PHE A 38 7.09 -13.98 16.01
CA PHE A 38 7.91 -13.04 15.22
C PHE A 38 9.34 -12.95 15.78
N GLN A 39 10.34 -13.04 14.91
CA GLN A 39 11.75 -13.12 15.33
C GLN A 39 12.25 -11.84 16.00
N SER A 40 11.86 -10.67 15.48
CA SER A 40 12.35 -9.38 15.97
C SER A 40 11.33 -8.26 15.74
N ASP A 41 11.50 -7.19 16.50
CA ASP A 41 10.96 -5.88 16.17
C ASP A 41 11.86 -5.24 15.12
N TYR A 42 11.31 -4.43 14.21
CA TYR A 42 12.10 -3.84 13.15
C TYR A 42 11.52 -2.50 12.65
N MET A 43 12.31 -1.83 11.82
CA MET A 43 11.88 -0.62 11.11
C MET A 43 11.46 -0.96 9.69
N THR A 44 10.41 -0.31 9.21
CA THR A 44 10.03 -0.30 7.79
C THR A 44 10.13 1.12 7.27
N ALA A 45 10.81 1.31 6.14
CA ALA A 45 10.75 2.56 5.37
C ALA A 45 9.80 2.37 4.20
N THR A 46 8.76 3.22 4.11
CA THR A 46 7.79 3.23 3.02
C THR A 46 7.95 4.50 2.21
N PHE A 47 8.22 4.37 0.93
CA PHE A 47 8.05 5.45 -0.04
C PHE A 47 6.71 5.28 -0.75
N GLU A 48 5.88 6.31 -0.71
CA GLU A 48 4.56 6.31 -1.32
C GLU A 48 4.40 7.48 -2.28
N MET A 49 3.72 7.26 -3.40
CA MET A 49 3.38 8.28 -4.38
C MET A 49 1.95 8.08 -4.88
N PHE A 50 1.17 9.16 -4.82
CA PHE A 50 -0.11 9.27 -5.53
C PHE A 50 -0.05 10.42 -6.52
N LYS A 51 -0.38 10.15 -7.79
CA LYS A 51 -0.34 11.14 -8.87
C LYS A 51 -1.59 11.04 -9.74
N PRO A 52 -2.57 11.93 -9.57
CA PRO A 52 -3.66 12.09 -10.51
C PRO A 52 -3.19 12.82 -11.78
N ASP A 53 -3.80 12.52 -12.92
CA ASP A 53 -3.61 13.21 -14.19
C ASP A 53 -4.91 13.21 -15.01
N GLN A 54 -4.88 13.81 -16.22
CA GLN A 54 -6.07 13.89 -17.09
C GLN A 54 -6.60 12.51 -17.54
N TRP A 55 -5.78 11.48 -17.48
CA TRP A 55 -6.13 10.13 -17.92
C TRP A 55 -6.55 9.20 -16.77
N GLY A 56 -6.40 9.67 -15.52
CA GLY A 56 -6.72 8.88 -14.33
C GLY A 56 -5.78 9.14 -13.16
N SER A 57 -5.32 8.09 -12.49
CA SER A 57 -4.38 8.21 -11.38
C SER A 57 -3.38 7.06 -11.34
N THR A 58 -2.18 7.36 -10.89
CA THR A 58 -1.13 6.39 -10.58
C THR A 58 -0.92 6.38 -9.08
N PHE A 59 -0.83 5.20 -8.51
CA PHE A 59 -0.41 4.99 -7.14
C PHE A 59 0.73 3.97 -7.12
N MET A 60 1.70 4.20 -6.27
CA MET A 60 2.76 3.23 -5.99
C MET A 60 3.25 3.37 -4.56
N PHE A 61 3.70 2.28 -3.98
CA PHE A 61 4.53 2.31 -2.80
C PHE A 61 5.63 1.26 -2.86
N VAL A 62 6.67 1.50 -2.06
CA VAL A 62 7.77 0.58 -1.86
C VAL A 62 8.08 0.53 -0.38
N ASP A 63 8.02 -0.66 0.18
CA ASP A 63 8.42 -0.96 1.55
C ASP A 63 9.81 -1.59 1.57
N ILE A 64 10.61 -1.16 2.53
CA ILE A 64 11.91 -1.77 2.85
C ILE A 64 11.88 -2.12 4.34
N ASP A 65 11.86 -3.41 4.64
CA ASP A 65 11.95 -3.89 6.02
C ASP A 65 13.41 -4.08 6.43
N PHE A 66 13.79 -3.43 7.52
CA PHE A 66 15.10 -3.59 8.16
C PHE A 66 15.00 -4.68 9.24
N ASN A 67 14.65 -5.88 8.82
CA ASN A 67 14.26 -7.00 9.66
C ASN A 67 15.37 -8.06 9.84
N LEU A 68 16.57 -7.80 9.33
CA LEU A 68 17.75 -8.62 9.58
C LEU A 68 18.54 -8.14 10.80
N SER A 69 19.53 -8.93 11.22
CA SER A 69 20.41 -8.57 12.31
C SER A 69 21.07 -7.21 12.08
N LYS A 70 21.34 -6.48 13.18
CA LYS A 70 21.93 -5.13 13.15
C LYS A 70 21.13 -4.09 12.36
N GLY A 71 19.84 -4.36 12.03
CA GLY A 71 19.00 -3.46 11.27
C GLY A 71 19.33 -3.41 9.77
N ASN A 72 19.87 -4.47 9.22
CA ASN A 72 20.07 -4.60 7.78
C ASN A 72 18.73 -4.80 7.06
N ALA A 73 18.63 -4.31 5.81
CA ALA A 73 17.46 -4.52 4.98
C ALA A 73 17.35 -6.00 4.57
N GLY A 74 16.21 -6.62 4.90
CA GLY A 74 15.95 -8.02 4.62
C GLY A 74 14.80 -8.26 3.66
N MET A 75 13.96 -7.25 3.39
CA MET A 75 12.86 -7.39 2.44
C MET A 75 12.62 -6.07 1.71
N ILE A 76 12.25 -6.18 0.44
CA ILE A 76 11.67 -5.10 -0.35
C ILE A 76 10.37 -5.60 -0.97
N TYR A 77 9.30 -4.82 -0.84
CA TYR A 77 8.01 -5.07 -1.46
C TYR A 77 7.53 -3.83 -2.18
N ALA A 78 6.90 -3.99 -3.33
CA ALA A 78 6.41 -2.87 -4.11
C ALA A 78 5.05 -3.17 -4.72
N GLU A 79 4.20 -2.15 -4.75
CA GLU A 79 2.97 -2.13 -5.52
C GLU A 79 2.96 -0.95 -6.48
N PHE A 80 2.33 -1.17 -7.62
CA PHE A 80 2.11 -0.15 -8.63
C PHE A 80 0.72 -0.34 -9.21
N SER A 81 -0.11 0.68 -9.15
CA SER A 81 -1.44 0.65 -9.77
C SER A 81 -1.69 1.86 -10.67
N ARG A 82 -2.45 1.62 -11.73
CA ARG A 82 -2.92 2.64 -12.65
C ARG A 82 -4.42 2.51 -12.86
N LYS A 83 -5.15 3.59 -12.62
CA LYS A 83 -6.58 3.73 -12.92
C LYS A 83 -6.78 4.67 -14.10
N PHE A 84 -7.78 4.38 -14.94
CA PHE A 84 -8.01 5.11 -16.16
C PHE A 84 -9.40 5.77 -16.14
N ASN A 85 -9.46 7.08 -16.44
CA ASN A 85 -10.71 7.77 -16.66
C ASN A 85 -11.33 7.34 -17.99
N ILE A 86 -12.64 7.07 -17.99
CA ILE A 86 -13.42 6.85 -19.22
C ILE A 86 -14.48 7.95 -19.30
N ASN A 87 -14.10 9.12 -19.82
CA ASN A 87 -14.99 10.28 -19.94
C ASN A 87 -15.81 10.51 -18.64
N ASP A 88 -17.13 10.65 -18.79
CA ASP A 88 -18.06 10.88 -17.66
C ASP A 88 -18.52 9.58 -16.97
N PHE A 89 -17.91 8.43 -17.28
CA PHE A 89 -18.29 7.16 -16.68
C PHE A 89 -17.65 7.01 -15.29
N PRO A 90 -18.45 6.68 -14.26
CA PRO A 90 -17.95 6.70 -12.88
C PRO A 90 -17.02 5.54 -12.52
N LEU A 91 -16.99 4.49 -13.34
CA LEU A 91 -16.12 3.34 -13.12
C LEU A 91 -14.81 3.51 -13.88
N MET A 92 -13.70 3.16 -13.21
CA MET A 92 -12.36 3.32 -13.74
C MET A 92 -11.71 1.94 -13.93
N PRO A 93 -11.35 1.54 -15.16
CA PRO A 93 -10.48 0.39 -15.33
C PRO A 93 -9.20 0.54 -14.53
N LEU A 94 -8.75 -0.58 -13.95
CA LEU A 94 -7.58 -0.67 -13.10
C LEU A 94 -6.65 -1.76 -13.61
N ILE A 95 -5.35 -1.47 -13.62
CA ILE A 95 -4.29 -2.45 -13.67
C ILE A 95 -3.39 -2.26 -12.46
N GLU A 96 -2.90 -3.36 -11.89
CA GLU A 96 -2.01 -3.33 -10.73
C GLU A 96 -0.99 -4.45 -10.83
N TYR A 97 0.18 -4.17 -10.31
CA TYR A 97 1.26 -5.11 -10.11
C TYR A 97 1.74 -5.00 -8.66
N ASN A 98 1.99 -6.14 -8.03
CA ASN A 98 2.70 -6.20 -6.77
C ASN A 98 3.68 -7.39 -6.73
N GLY A 99 4.70 -7.28 -5.89
CA GLY A 99 5.74 -8.29 -5.73
C GLY A 99 6.92 -7.78 -4.95
N GLY A 100 7.88 -8.65 -4.71
CA GLY A 100 9.04 -8.28 -3.91
C GLY A 100 10.12 -9.35 -3.85
N LEU A 101 11.14 -9.04 -3.05
CA LEU A 101 12.27 -9.91 -2.78
C LEU A 101 12.60 -9.84 -1.29
N GLY A 102 13.08 -10.92 -0.74
CA GLY A 102 13.61 -10.95 0.61
C GLY A 102 14.84 -11.81 0.70
N VAL A 103 15.57 -11.61 1.79
CA VAL A 103 16.71 -12.46 2.19
C VAL A 103 16.49 -12.91 3.63
N PHE A 104 17.14 -14.00 4.01
CA PHE A 104 17.13 -14.50 5.38
C PHE A 104 18.56 -14.81 5.82
N GLU A 105 18.81 -14.69 7.12
CA GLU A 105 20.08 -15.00 7.73
C GLU A 105 20.04 -16.42 8.33
N VAL A 106 21.18 -17.12 8.27
CA VAL A 106 21.38 -18.40 8.98
C VAL A 106 22.00 -18.16 10.35
N ASP A 107 22.76 -17.08 10.49
CA ASP A 107 23.27 -16.54 11.74
C ASP A 107 23.44 -15.01 11.63
N ASP A 108 23.84 -14.34 12.71
CA ASP A 108 23.93 -12.87 12.80
C ASP A 108 24.91 -12.20 11.81
N ASN A 109 25.62 -12.96 11.00
CA ASN A 109 26.67 -12.45 10.12
C ASN A 109 26.64 -13.04 8.71
N ASP A 110 25.80 -14.03 8.45
CA ASP A 110 25.79 -14.76 7.17
C ASP A 110 24.37 -14.82 6.56
N VAL A 111 24.24 -14.27 5.36
CA VAL A 111 23.00 -14.35 4.57
C VAL A 111 22.87 -15.77 4.03
N GLY A 112 21.86 -16.49 4.51
CA GLY A 112 21.60 -17.88 4.13
C GLY A 112 20.99 -18.05 2.75
N GLY A 113 20.34 -17.03 2.23
CA GLY A 113 19.73 -17.06 0.90
C GLY A 113 18.72 -15.97 0.67
N GLY A 114 18.10 -15.97 -0.51
CA GLY A 114 17.01 -15.07 -0.88
C GLY A 114 15.75 -15.84 -1.25
N TYR A 115 14.62 -15.15 -1.20
CA TYR A 115 13.33 -15.63 -1.66
C TYR A 115 12.61 -14.56 -2.47
N SER A 116 11.75 -14.98 -3.37
CA SER A 116 10.87 -14.11 -4.12
C SER A 116 9.52 -14.04 -3.42
N ILE A 117 8.97 -12.83 -3.24
CA ILE A 117 7.55 -12.63 -3.01
C ILE A 117 6.90 -12.74 -4.40
N PRO A 118 6.07 -13.76 -4.66
CA PRO A 118 5.56 -14.01 -6.00
C PRO A 118 4.84 -12.79 -6.56
N ASN A 119 5.09 -12.50 -7.83
CA ASN A 119 4.40 -11.41 -8.51
C ASN A 119 2.91 -11.68 -8.59
N ALA A 120 2.10 -10.64 -8.39
CA ALA A 120 0.69 -10.64 -8.70
C ALA A 120 0.37 -9.54 -9.70
N TYR A 121 -0.52 -9.86 -10.63
CA TYR A 121 -1.03 -8.94 -11.66
C TYR A 121 -2.54 -8.87 -11.53
N LEU A 122 -3.06 -7.66 -11.40
CA LEU A 122 -4.48 -7.43 -11.23
C LEU A 122 -5.03 -6.62 -12.39
N VAL A 123 -6.23 -7.00 -12.82
CA VAL A 123 -7.03 -6.24 -13.77
C VAL A 123 -8.43 -6.14 -13.21
N GLY A 124 -8.95 -4.92 -13.08
CA GLY A 124 -10.21 -4.71 -12.39
C GLY A 124 -10.93 -3.43 -12.75
N ILE A 125 -11.91 -3.13 -11.93
CA ILE A 125 -12.75 -1.94 -12.04
C ILE A 125 -12.85 -1.29 -10.67
N SER A 126 -12.54 -0.01 -10.61
CA SER A 126 -12.57 0.85 -9.42
C SER A 126 -13.73 1.84 -9.49
N TYR A 127 -14.27 2.18 -8.34
CA TYR A 127 -15.33 3.17 -8.14
C TYR A 127 -14.91 4.14 -7.01
N PRO A 128 -14.39 5.32 -7.36
CA PRO A 128 -14.13 6.37 -6.38
C PRO A 128 -15.42 7.09 -5.99
N PHE A 129 -15.58 7.42 -4.72
CA PHE A 129 -16.73 8.17 -4.22
C PHE A 129 -16.35 8.97 -2.97
N GLN A 130 -17.22 9.89 -2.57
CA GLN A 130 -17.05 10.72 -1.39
C GLN A 130 -18.09 10.34 -0.33
N LEU A 131 -17.63 10.14 0.90
CA LEU A 131 -18.49 9.92 2.06
C LEU A 131 -18.22 11.00 3.13
N GLY A 132 -19.01 12.06 3.12
CA GLY A 132 -18.73 13.23 3.95
C GLY A 132 -17.37 13.84 3.63
N ASN A 133 -16.48 13.93 4.62
CA ASN A 133 -15.12 14.44 4.44
C ASN A 133 -14.09 13.36 4.10
N VAL A 134 -14.53 12.12 3.87
CA VAL A 134 -13.65 11.00 3.54
C VAL A 134 -13.78 10.68 2.07
N PHE A 135 -12.68 10.75 1.34
CA PHE A 135 -12.57 10.17 0.02
C PHE A 135 -12.47 8.65 0.15
N MET A 136 -13.27 7.96 -0.61
CA MET A 136 -13.32 6.51 -0.66
C MET A 136 -13.06 6.03 -2.07
N ASP A 137 -12.42 4.89 -2.20
CA ASP A 137 -12.28 4.18 -3.46
C ASP A 137 -12.44 2.69 -3.19
N THR A 138 -13.17 1.99 -4.05
CA THR A 138 -13.30 0.55 -3.94
C THR A 138 -13.13 -0.10 -5.30
N TYR A 139 -12.45 -1.24 -5.35
CA TYR A 139 -12.31 -1.99 -6.59
C TYR A 139 -12.46 -3.49 -6.41
N VAL A 140 -12.87 -4.14 -7.48
CA VAL A 140 -12.81 -5.59 -7.61
C VAL A 140 -11.93 -5.92 -8.81
N ALA A 141 -11.00 -6.83 -8.62
CA ALA A 141 -10.04 -7.21 -9.64
C ALA A 141 -9.88 -8.73 -9.73
N TYR A 142 -9.73 -9.23 -10.95
CA TYR A 142 -9.12 -10.52 -11.18
C TYR A 142 -7.65 -10.42 -10.80
N LYS A 143 -7.13 -11.40 -10.05
CA LYS A 143 -5.77 -11.47 -9.56
C LYS A 143 -5.09 -12.73 -10.06
N TYR A 144 -4.02 -12.55 -10.83
CA TYR A 144 -3.16 -13.63 -11.26
C TYR A 144 -1.92 -13.67 -10.37
N ASN A 145 -1.76 -14.73 -9.60
CA ASN A 145 -0.57 -14.96 -8.77
C ASN A 145 0.41 -15.86 -9.52
N ALA A 146 1.63 -15.34 -9.76
CA ALA A 146 2.72 -16.06 -10.43
C ALA A 146 3.45 -16.98 -9.44
N PHE A 147 2.73 -17.87 -8.76
CA PHE A 147 3.29 -18.94 -7.96
C PHE A 147 4.00 -19.97 -8.86
N LYS A 148 4.71 -20.92 -8.29
CA LYS A 148 5.27 -22.02 -9.07
C LYS A 148 4.17 -22.74 -9.87
N GLU A 149 3.05 -23.00 -9.23
CA GLU A 149 1.78 -23.38 -9.89
C GLU A 149 0.84 -22.19 -9.78
N THR A 150 0.58 -21.54 -10.91
CA THR A 150 -0.16 -20.28 -10.98
C THR A 150 -1.54 -20.36 -10.31
N SER A 151 -1.96 -19.26 -9.70
CA SER A 151 -3.25 -19.14 -9.05
C SER A 151 -4.07 -18.02 -9.69
N HIS A 152 -5.35 -18.33 -9.95
CA HIS A 152 -6.33 -17.42 -10.53
C HIS A 152 -7.32 -17.04 -9.45
N ASP A 153 -7.37 -15.78 -9.09
CA ASP A 153 -7.99 -15.29 -7.88
C ASP A 153 -8.81 -14.04 -8.12
N VAL A 154 -9.47 -13.59 -7.07
CA VAL A 154 -10.19 -12.32 -7.04
C VAL A 154 -9.74 -11.53 -5.81
N GLN A 155 -9.63 -10.23 -5.95
CA GLN A 155 -9.37 -9.29 -4.87
C GLN A 155 -10.44 -8.20 -4.84
N TRP A 156 -10.90 -7.88 -3.63
CA TRP A 156 -11.71 -6.72 -3.34
C TRP A 156 -10.93 -5.82 -2.39
N THR A 157 -10.83 -4.54 -2.74
CA THR A 157 -10.12 -3.51 -1.98
C THR A 157 -11.04 -2.34 -1.69
N VAL A 158 -10.90 -1.79 -0.49
CA VAL A 158 -11.48 -0.50 -0.08
C VAL A 158 -10.35 0.37 0.42
N ILE A 159 -10.27 1.60 -0.11
CA ILE A 159 -9.28 2.61 0.28
C ILE A 159 -10.04 3.81 0.84
N TRP A 160 -9.49 4.45 1.87
CA TRP A 160 -10.05 5.68 2.43
C TRP A 160 -8.96 6.69 2.78
N THR A 161 -9.30 7.95 2.67
CA THR A 161 -8.50 9.06 3.20
C THR A 161 -9.38 10.24 3.55
N GLY A 162 -9.14 10.85 4.69
CA GLY A 162 -9.87 12.02 5.15
C GLY A 162 -9.03 12.89 6.08
N ASN A 163 -9.21 14.20 5.94
CA ASN A 163 -8.58 15.19 6.80
C ASN A 163 -9.60 15.80 7.76
N PHE A 164 -9.19 15.97 9.01
CA PHE A 164 -10.01 16.43 10.11
C PHE A 164 -9.28 17.50 10.92
N ALA A 165 -10.01 18.19 11.81
CA ALA A 165 -9.47 19.19 12.73
C ALA A 165 -8.62 20.26 12.00
N SER A 166 -9.16 20.82 10.90
CA SER A 166 -8.45 21.80 10.05
C SER A 166 -7.10 21.27 9.55
N ASP A 167 -7.12 20.08 8.96
CA ASP A 167 -5.99 19.35 8.39
C ASP A 167 -4.91 18.91 9.37
N LYS A 168 -5.14 19.06 10.68
CA LYS A 168 -4.20 18.58 11.69
C LYS A 168 -4.24 17.08 11.92
N LEU A 169 -5.31 16.42 11.49
CA LEU A 169 -5.47 14.98 11.62
C LEU A 169 -5.82 14.38 10.28
N THR A 170 -5.00 13.44 9.80
CA THR A 170 -5.31 12.62 8.63
C THR A 170 -5.59 11.18 9.08
N VAL A 171 -6.71 10.62 8.60
CA VAL A 171 -7.05 9.20 8.76
C VAL A 171 -7.11 8.60 7.38
N CYS A 172 -6.30 7.59 7.11
CA CYS A 172 -6.26 6.93 5.82
C CYS A 172 -5.98 5.43 5.99
N GLY A 173 -6.01 4.69 4.90
CA GLY A 173 -5.69 3.27 4.90
C GLY A 173 -6.44 2.51 3.82
N PHE A 174 -6.31 1.19 3.90
CA PHE A 174 -7.00 0.28 3.01
C PHE A 174 -7.46 -0.99 3.75
N ALA A 175 -8.33 -1.74 3.09
CA ALA A 175 -8.71 -3.09 3.47
C ALA A 175 -8.84 -3.94 2.22
N ASP A 176 -8.14 -5.05 2.21
CA ASP A 176 -8.09 -6.04 1.14
C ASP A 176 -8.70 -7.37 1.58
N LEU A 177 -9.46 -7.96 0.70
CA LEU A 177 -9.94 -9.32 0.82
C LEU A 177 -9.69 -10.05 -0.50
N TRP A 178 -8.86 -11.08 -0.47
CA TRP A 178 -8.58 -11.85 -1.69
C TRP A 178 -8.53 -13.35 -1.45
N THR A 179 -8.63 -14.08 -2.55
CA THR A 179 -8.41 -15.54 -2.54
C THR A 179 -7.00 -15.86 -3.05
N GLU A 180 -6.45 -16.97 -2.62
CA GLU A 180 -5.30 -17.61 -3.24
C GLU A 180 -5.26 -19.11 -2.97
N ASN A 181 -4.47 -19.86 -3.70
CA ASN A 181 -4.25 -21.27 -3.43
C ASN A 181 -3.60 -21.47 -2.06
N LYS A 182 -4.10 -22.42 -1.25
CA LYS A 182 -3.46 -22.79 0.01
C LYS A 182 -2.03 -23.29 -0.18
N SER A 183 -1.74 -23.92 -1.32
CA SER A 183 -0.42 -24.35 -1.72
C SER A 183 0.01 -23.65 -3.00
N GLN A 184 1.10 -22.90 -2.94
CA GLN A 184 1.73 -22.27 -4.10
C GLN A 184 2.42 -23.28 -5.04
N MET A 185 2.47 -24.55 -4.67
CA MET A 185 3.07 -25.66 -5.39
C MET A 185 2.05 -26.58 -6.06
N ASN A 186 0.75 -26.29 -5.90
CA ASN A 186 -0.33 -27.13 -6.43
C ASN A 186 -1.48 -26.26 -6.94
N ALA A 187 -1.64 -26.19 -8.26
CA ALA A 187 -2.70 -25.42 -8.92
C ALA A 187 -4.13 -25.89 -8.53
N ASN A 188 -4.29 -27.13 -8.14
CA ASN A 188 -5.57 -27.71 -7.73
C ASN A 188 -5.78 -27.69 -6.20
N SER A 189 -4.97 -26.95 -5.45
CA SER A 189 -5.17 -26.81 -4.02
C SER A 189 -6.46 -26.03 -3.73
N GLU A 190 -7.04 -26.31 -2.56
CA GLU A 190 -8.15 -25.50 -2.07
C GLU A 190 -7.74 -24.02 -1.98
N LYS A 191 -8.71 -23.13 -2.11
CA LYS A 191 -8.53 -21.70 -1.88
C LYS A 191 -8.57 -21.38 -0.40
N LYS A 192 -7.76 -20.40 0.01
CA LYS A 192 -7.93 -19.66 1.26
C LYS A 192 -8.36 -18.25 0.96
N VAL A 193 -9.04 -17.62 1.89
CA VAL A 193 -9.38 -16.19 1.87
C VAL A 193 -8.42 -15.48 2.80
N ILE A 194 -7.81 -14.42 2.31
CA ILE A 194 -6.89 -13.58 3.06
C ILE A 194 -7.53 -12.23 3.28
N PHE A 195 -7.36 -11.72 4.49
CA PHE A 195 -7.73 -10.36 4.86
C PHE A 195 -6.48 -9.61 5.30
N LEU A 196 -6.34 -8.38 4.81
CA LEU A 196 -5.32 -7.43 5.24
C LEU A 196 -5.93 -6.03 5.29
N SER A 197 -5.69 -5.31 6.37
CA SER A 197 -6.08 -3.90 6.50
C SER A 197 -4.99 -3.15 7.24
N GLU A 198 -4.68 -1.94 6.77
CA GLU A 198 -3.67 -1.07 7.35
C GLU A 198 -4.24 0.35 7.56
N PRO A 199 -5.15 0.54 8.55
CA PRO A 199 -5.57 1.87 8.96
C PRO A 199 -4.41 2.67 9.55
N GLN A 200 -4.31 3.93 9.14
CA GLN A 200 -3.31 4.88 9.59
C GLN A 200 -3.97 6.12 10.18
N VAL A 201 -3.34 6.67 11.21
CA VAL A 201 -3.69 7.95 11.82
C VAL A 201 -2.46 8.82 11.93
N TRP A 202 -2.52 10.05 11.39
CA TRP A 202 -1.42 10.99 11.32
C TRP A 202 -1.78 12.32 11.96
N TYR A 203 -1.00 12.77 12.93
CA TYR A 203 -1.00 14.15 13.41
C TYR A 203 -0.04 14.99 12.57
N ASN A 204 -0.56 15.93 11.80
CA ASN A 204 0.20 16.82 10.92
C ASN A 204 0.78 17.96 11.75
N ALA A 205 2.00 17.80 12.25
CA ALA A 205 2.68 18.80 13.07
C ALA A 205 3.06 20.04 12.24
N THR A 206 3.44 19.83 10.98
CA THR A 206 3.66 20.86 9.97
C THR A 206 3.07 20.43 8.62
N SER A 207 3.19 21.25 7.58
CA SER A 207 2.78 20.89 6.21
C SER A 207 3.53 19.66 5.66
N ASN A 208 4.76 19.45 6.12
CA ASN A 208 5.64 18.41 5.60
C ASN A 208 5.89 17.26 6.58
N PHE A 209 5.67 17.46 7.88
CA PHE A 209 6.02 16.49 8.90
C PHE A 209 4.81 16.05 9.72
N SER A 210 4.62 14.74 9.82
CA SER A 210 3.56 14.13 10.60
C SER A 210 4.11 13.05 11.54
N LEU A 211 3.44 12.87 12.66
CA LEU A 211 3.63 11.78 13.61
C LEU A 211 2.39 10.89 13.57
N GLY A 212 2.55 9.60 13.64
CA GLY A 212 1.40 8.73 13.52
C GLY A 212 1.63 7.28 13.88
N SER A 213 0.68 6.48 13.45
CA SER A 213 0.66 5.04 13.66
C SER A 213 -0.10 4.40 12.50
N GLU A 214 0.34 3.23 12.13
CA GLU A 214 -0.40 2.28 11.31
C GLU A 214 -0.72 1.06 12.14
N VAL A 215 -1.84 0.43 11.88
CA VAL A 215 -2.21 -0.83 12.52
C VAL A 215 -2.43 -1.88 11.45
N LYS A 216 -1.49 -2.80 11.27
CA LYS A 216 -1.66 -3.94 10.37
C LYS A 216 -2.59 -4.97 11.03
N ILE A 217 -3.74 -5.21 10.42
CA ILE A 217 -4.72 -6.21 10.84
C ILE A 217 -4.80 -7.27 9.75
N SER A 218 -4.45 -8.50 10.05
CA SER A 218 -4.43 -9.54 9.03
C SER A 218 -4.97 -10.88 9.52
N SER A 219 -5.49 -11.67 8.58
CA SER A 219 -5.92 -13.05 8.80
C SER A 219 -5.53 -13.90 7.60
N ASN A 220 -4.99 -15.10 7.83
CA ASN A 220 -4.43 -15.99 6.80
C ASN A 220 -3.26 -15.40 5.99
N PHE A 221 -2.70 -14.27 6.39
CA PHE A 221 -1.67 -13.54 5.66
C PHE A 221 -0.27 -13.84 6.18
N ILE A 222 0.00 -13.64 7.49
CA ILE A 222 1.36 -13.66 8.01
C ILE A 222 1.89 -15.09 8.22
N GLN A 223 1.22 -15.95 8.99
CA GLN A 223 1.76 -17.29 9.30
C GLN A 223 0.71 -18.40 9.26
N ASN A 224 -0.41 -18.18 9.89
CA ASN A 224 -1.48 -19.19 10.05
C ASN A 224 -2.85 -18.52 9.87
N SER A 225 -3.91 -19.22 10.25
CA SER A 225 -5.28 -18.70 10.19
C SER A 225 -5.64 -17.72 11.30
N GLU A 226 -4.70 -17.36 12.19
CA GLU A 226 -4.95 -16.44 13.28
C GLU A 226 -5.08 -14.99 12.80
N VAL A 227 -5.71 -14.18 13.63
CA VAL A 227 -5.80 -12.74 13.43
C VAL A 227 -4.63 -12.08 14.16
N TYR A 228 -3.80 -11.35 13.42
CA TYR A 228 -2.73 -10.55 13.98
C TYR A 228 -3.09 -9.07 13.91
N ILE A 229 -2.78 -8.36 14.99
CA ILE A 229 -2.93 -6.89 15.10
C ILE A 229 -1.57 -6.34 15.49
N CYS A 230 -0.89 -5.71 14.55
CA CYS A 230 0.47 -5.20 14.70
C CYS A 230 0.47 -3.66 14.56
N PRO A 231 0.37 -2.91 15.66
CA PRO A 231 0.47 -1.46 15.61
C PRO A 231 1.93 -1.02 15.46
N THR A 232 2.14 0.08 14.74
CA THR A 232 3.44 0.72 14.58
C THR A 232 3.45 2.11 15.21
N LEU A 233 4.65 2.63 15.48
CA LEU A 233 4.88 4.06 15.71
C LEU A 233 5.60 4.61 14.49
N ALA A 234 5.14 5.76 13.97
CA ALA A 234 5.63 6.22 12.69
C ALA A 234 5.83 7.73 12.61
N VAL A 235 6.75 8.11 11.72
CA VAL A 235 6.93 9.47 11.24
C VAL A 235 6.77 9.51 9.73
N LYS A 236 6.26 10.63 9.20
CA LYS A 236 6.04 10.83 7.76
C LYS A 236 6.54 12.19 7.33
N TRP A 237 7.24 12.22 6.22
CA TRP A 237 7.66 13.42 5.52
C TRP A 237 6.98 13.51 4.16
N ASN A 238 6.24 14.60 3.93
CA ASN A 238 5.60 14.92 2.64
C ASN A 238 6.49 15.89 1.85
N PHE A 239 6.70 15.61 0.56
CA PHE A 239 7.52 16.41 -0.35
C PHE A 239 6.71 17.47 -1.08
#